data_175ed413cb26658635f44b8523393660
#
_entry.id   175ed413cb26658635f44b8523393660
#
_cell.length_a   1.000
_cell.length_b   1.000
_cell.length_c   1.000
_cell.angle_alpha   90.00
_cell.angle_beta   90.00
_cell.angle_gamma   90.00
#
_symmetry.space_group_name_H-M   'P 1'
#
loop_
_entity.id
_entity.type
_entity.pdbx_description
1 polymer ?
#
loop_
_entity_poly.entity_id
_entity_poly.type
_entity_poly.pdbx_seq_one_letter_code
_entity_poly.pdbx_strand_id
1 'polypeptide(L)'
;MKKILALIIALSMFIISGCSSQQDRTVTDREGTEVNIPKKIEKIISTAPSNTEVLMALGLGDKLVAIDTYSTDIEGVNTELPQIDFSNPDAETIIGLEPDIVIASGHNKTGSTEDPFKAISEAGIPVVYIPSSDSIDGIYKDIEFIAEVVNEKSKGKEIIDDMKAQVDEIKAIGDTIADKKSVYFEISPVPYLSSFGKSTFLNEMIEIIGAENIFANEDGWISPTAEAIIDANPDVIITNAEYMENPTGEIKSRNAWENINAIKNNEVYLVDKNASSRPSQNVVKALKQMAEAVYPEYYEK
;
A
#
# COMPACT_ATOMS: atom_id res chain seq x y z
N MET A 1 -72.67 -10.67 -12.39
CA MET A 1 -71.54 -10.30 -13.23
C MET A 1 -70.72 -9.13 -12.68
N LYS A 2 -71.28 -8.09 -12.05
CA LYS A 2 -70.52 -6.94 -11.50
C LYS A 2 -69.69 -7.23 -10.25
N LYS A 3 -69.99 -8.28 -9.46
CA LYS A 3 -69.28 -8.66 -8.25
C LYS A 3 -68.03 -9.55 -8.51
N ILE A 4 -67.98 -10.23 -9.63
CA ILE A 4 -66.83 -11.09 -10.02
C ILE A 4 -65.73 -10.23 -10.65
N LEU A 5 -66.09 -9.15 -11.32
CA LEU A 5 -65.13 -8.23 -11.92
C LEU A 5 -64.32 -7.42 -10.89
N ALA A 6 -64.92 -7.13 -9.72
CA ALA A 6 -64.25 -6.42 -8.62
C ALA A 6 -63.25 -7.30 -7.87
N LEU A 7 -63.41 -8.64 -7.90
CA LEU A 7 -62.48 -9.56 -7.23
C LEU A 7 -61.22 -9.83 -8.05
N ILE A 8 -61.31 -9.71 -9.39
CA ILE A 8 -60.16 -9.91 -10.31
C ILE A 8 -59.24 -8.68 -10.30
N ILE A 9 -59.78 -7.47 -10.10
CA ILE A 9 -59.00 -6.23 -10.01
C ILE A 9 -58.27 -6.13 -8.66
N ALA A 10 -58.82 -6.71 -7.58
CA ALA A 10 -58.14 -6.73 -6.28
C ALA A 10 -56.98 -7.74 -6.18
N LEU A 11 -56.95 -8.77 -7.06
CA LEU A 11 -55.90 -9.80 -7.06
C LEU A 11 -54.69 -9.43 -7.97
N SER A 12 -54.85 -8.43 -8.84
CA SER A 12 -53.74 -7.96 -9.70
C SER A 12 -52.88 -6.87 -9.09
N MET A 13 -53.17 -6.41 -7.86
CA MET A 13 -52.36 -5.40 -7.14
C MET A 13 -51.35 -5.98 -6.13
N PHE A 14 -51.16 -7.30 -6.10
CA PHE A 14 -50.27 -7.93 -5.10
C PHE A 14 -49.03 -8.61 -5.68
N ILE A 15 -48.65 -8.31 -6.94
CA ILE A 15 -47.36 -8.77 -7.50
C ILE A 15 -46.54 -7.56 -7.91
N ILE A 16 -46.34 -6.63 -6.95
CA ILE A 16 -45.16 -5.77 -6.90
C ILE A 16 -44.47 -6.12 -5.59
N SER A 17 -44.13 -7.40 -5.47
CA SER A 17 -43.19 -7.83 -4.41
C SER A 17 -41.80 -7.54 -4.89
N GLY A 18 -41.29 -6.44 -4.43
CA GLY A 18 -39.94 -6.35 -3.86
C GLY A 18 -38.82 -6.93 -4.72
N CYS A 19 -38.48 -6.30 -5.85
CA CYS A 19 -37.05 -5.99 -5.95
C CYS A 19 -36.76 -5.06 -4.76
N SER A 20 -36.25 -5.61 -3.68
CA SER A 20 -35.47 -4.80 -2.76
C SER A 20 -34.27 -4.32 -3.59
N SER A 21 -34.43 -3.15 -4.21
CA SER A 21 -33.29 -2.42 -4.75
C SER A 21 -32.29 -2.33 -3.58
N GLN A 22 -31.26 -3.13 -3.68
CA GLN A 22 -30.14 -3.08 -2.76
C GLN A 22 -29.58 -1.68 -2.94
N GLN A 23 -29.93 -0.77 -2.02
CA GLN A 23 -29.72 0.65 -2.20
C GLN A 23 -28.22 0.89 -2.18
N ASP A 24 -27.67 1.41 -3.27
CA ASP A 24 -26.29 1.84 -3.36
C ASP A 24 -25.97 2.83 -2.23
N ARG A 25 -24.74 2.91 -1.84
CA ARG A 25 -24.27 3.88 -0.83
C ARG A 25 -23.19 4.77 -1.41
N THR A 26 -23.18 6.02 -1.01
CA THR A 26 -22.14 6.96 -1.37
C THR A 26 -21.01 6.87 -0.34
N VAL A 27 -19.78 6.78 -0.81
CA VAL A 27 -18.56 6.92 -0.02
C VAL A 27 -17.75 8.08 -0.58
N THR A 28 -16.99 8.75 0.27
CA THR A 28 -15.97 9.70 -0.17
C THR A 28 -14.64 8.96 -0.17
N ASP A 29 -14.00 8.83 -1.33
CA ASP A 29 -12.73 8.12 -1.42
C ASP A 29 -11.58 8.88 -0.74
N ARG A 30 -10.41 8.28 -0.70
CA ARG A 30 -9.27 8.85 -0.01
C ARG A 30 -8.66 10.07 -0.72
N GLU A 31 -9.07 10.36 -1.95
CA GLU A 31 -8.74 11.57 -2.71
C GLU A 31 -9.83 12.64 -2.62
N GLY A 32 -10.92 12.37 -1.90
CA GLY A 32 -12.01 13.32 -1.66
C GLY A 32 -13.13 13.27 -2.70
N THR A 33 -13.17 12.24 -3.57
CA THR A 33 -14.20 12.06 -4.58
C THR A 33 -15.39 11.28 -4.02
N GLU A 34 -16.60 11.76 -4.22
CA GLU A 34 -17.82 11.01 -3.90
C GLU A 34 -18.10 9.94 -4.96
N VAL A 35 -18.20 8.68 -4.53
CA VAL A 35 -18.43 7.53 -5.38
C VAL A 35 -19.64 6.74 -4.88
N ASN A 36 -20.58 6.44 -5.77
CA ASN A 36 -21.69 5.54 -5.47
C ASN A 36 -21.23 4.11 -5.68
N ILE A 37 -21.27 3.31 -4.63
CA ILE A 37 -20.86 1.90 -4.66
C ILE A 37 -22.04 0.99 -4.31
N PRO A 38 -22.08 -0.23 -4.88
CA PRO A 38 -23.14 -1.17 -4.55
C PRO A 38 -23.04 -1.62 -3.08
N LYS A 39 -24.18 -1.89 -2.47
CA LYS A 39 -24.22 -2.39 -1.09
C LYS A 39 -23.53 -3.74 -0.92
N LYS A 40 -23.62 -4.60 -1.95
CA LYS A 40 -22.97 -5.91 -1.98
C LYS A 40 -21.87 -5.89 -3.03
N ILE A 41 -20.65 -6.25 -2.62
CA ILE A 41 -19.46 -6.33 -3.47
C ILE A 41 -19.01 -7.78 -3.49
N GLU A 42 -19.02 -8.40 -4.67
CA GLU A 42 -18.63 -9.79 -4.91
C GLU A 42 -17.49 -9.91 -5.91
N LYS A 43 -17.31 -8.89 -6.78
CA LYS A 43 -16.27 -8.84 -7.79
C LYS A 43 -15.42 -7.58 -7.61
N ILE A 44 -14.20 -7.75 -7.18
CA ILE A 44 -13.26 -6.66 -6.92
C ILE A 44 -12.10 -6.73 -7.91
N ILE A 45 -11.73 -5.60 -8.49
CA ILE A 45 -10.45 -5.44 -9.17
C ILE A 45 -9.57 -4.58 -8.28
N SER A 46 -8.36 -5.07 -8.00
CA SER A 46 -7.30 -4.34 -7.32
C SER A 46 -6.19 -3.98 -8.30
N THR A 47 -5.84 -2.70 -8.39
CA THR A 47 -4.86 -2.20 -9.36
C THR A 47 -3.54 -1.76 -8.74
N ALA A 48 -3.30 -2.15 -7.48
CA ALA A 48 -2.04 -1.92 -6.80
C ALA A 48 -1.76 -3.01 -5.75
N PRO A 49 -0.49 -3.43 -5.58
CA PRO A 49 -0.16 -4.52 -4.66
C PRO A 49 -0.46 -4.19 -3.20
N SER A 50 -0.34 -2.94 -2.76
CA SER A 50 -0.74 -2.52 -1.40
C SER A 50 -2.23 -2.76 -1.14
N ASN A 51 -3.09 -2.41 -2.10
CA ASN A 51 -4.53 -2.64 -1.99
C ASN A 51 -4.84 -4.15 -1.98
N THR A 52 -4.15 -4.92 -2.82
CA THR A 52 -4.30 -6.39 -2.88
C THR A 52 -3.90 -7.03 -1.54
N GLU A 53 -2.78 -6.61 -0.93
CA GLU A 53 -2.35 -7.09 0.39
C GLU A 53 -3.42 -6.83 1.48
N VAL A 54 -4.01 -5.64 1.48
CA VAL A 54 -5.10 -5.30 2.42
C VAL A 54 -6.33 -6.17 2.17
N LEU A 55 -6.75 -6.36 0.92
CA LEU A 55 -7.89 -7.21 0.58
C LEU A 55 -7.66 -8.67 0.96
N MET A 56 -6.44 -9.18 0.76
CA MET A 56 -6.05 -10.53 1.21
C MET A 56 -6.12 -10.64 2.74
N ALA A 57 -5.60 -9.66 3.47
CA ALA A 57 -5.68 -9.63 4.94
C ALA A 57 -7.12 -9.54 5.46
N LEU A 58 -8.00 -8.84 4.73
CA LEU A 58 -9.45 -8.82 4.99
C LEU A 58 -10.15 -10.16 4.65
N GLY A 59 -9.46 -11.11 4.00
CA GLY A 59 -9.98 -12.42 3.63
C GLY A 59 -10.87 -12.40 2.39
N LEU A 60 -10.63 -11.48 1.48
CA LEU A 60 -11.44 -11.25 0.28
C LEU A 60 -10.76 -11.74 -1.01
N GLY A 61 -9.75 -12.60 -0.90
CA GLY A 61 -9.04 -13.17 -2.04
C GLY A 61 -9.98 -13.83 -3.07
N ASP A 62 -11.01 -14.52 -2.60
CA ASP A 62 -12.00 -15.19 -3.46
C ASP A 62 -12.91 -14.21 -4.23
N LYS A 63 -12.93 -12.94 -3.84
CA LYS A 63 -13.70 -11.89 -4.53
C LYS A 63 -12.86 -11.11 -5.56
N LEU A 64 -11.57 -11.31 -5.58
CA LEU A 64 -10.71 -10.72 -6.60
C LEU A 64 -10.99 -11.37 -7.95
N VAL A 65 -11.32 -10.56 -8.96
CA VAL A 65 -11.53 -11.00 -10.36
C VAL A 65 -10.40 -10.55 -11.29
N ALA A 66 -9.58 -9.62 -10.86
CA ALA A 66 -8.29 -9.24 -11.45
C ALA A 66 -7.41 -8.54 -10.42
N ILE A 67 -6.11 -8.61 -10.61
CA ILE A 67 -5.09 -7.96 -9.79
C ILE A 67 -4.10 -7.21 -10.68
N ASP A 68 -3.30 -6.33 -10.12
CA ASP A 68 -2.20 -5.72 -10.87
C ASP A 68 -1.02 -6.69 -11.05
N THR A 69 -0.15 -6.38 -12.03
CA THR A 69 0.99 -7.23 -12.39
C THR A 69 2.00 -7.45 -11.26
N TYR A 70 2.06 -6.55 -10.29
CA TYR A 70 2.98 -6.63 -9.14
C TYR A 70 2.38 -7.36 -7.93
N SER A 71 1.13 -7.83 -8.02
CA SER A 71 0.45 -8.54 -6.94
C SER A 71 0.67 -10.06 -6.96
N THR A 72 1.34 -10.60 -7.99
CA THR A 72 1.48 -12.06 -8.19
C THR A 72 2.36 -12.76 -7.16
N ASP A 73 3.17 -12.02 -6.41
CA ASP A 73 4.03 -12.53 -5.34
C ASP A 73 3.40 -12.45 -3.94
N ILE A 74 2.15 -11.99 -3.83
CA ILE A 74 1.43 -11.91 -2.56
C ILE A 74 0.97 -13.30 -2.14
N GLU A 75 1.28 -13.68 -0.91
CA GLU A 75 0.93 -14.99 -0.37
C GLU A 75 -0.58 -15.28 -0.44
N GLY A 76 -0.95 -16.42 -1.00
CA GLY A 76 -2.33 -16.88 -1.13
C GLY A 76 -3.15 -16.20 -2.24
N VAL A 77 -2.57 -15.28 -3.01
CA VAL A 77 -3.26 -14.70 -4.16
C VAL A 77 -3.40 -15.74 -5.27
N ASN A 78 -4.52 -15.71 -5.98
CA ASN A 78 -4.71 -16.53 -7.18
C ASN A 78 -3.98 -15.91 -8.37
N THR A 79 -2.84 -16.45 -8.76
CA THR A 79 -2.00 -15.94 -9.85
C THR A 79 -2.56 -16.21 -11.26
N GLU A 80 -3.62 -17.03 -11.38
CA GLU A 80 -4.33 -17.27 -12.64
C GLU A 80 -5.34 -16.17 -12.99
N LEU A 81 -5.57 -15.22 -12.08
CA LEU A 81 -6.44 -14.08 -12.35
C LEU A 81 -5.87 -13.19 -13.46
N PRO A 82 -6.71 -12.56 -14.27
CA PRO A 82 -6.31 -11.51 -15.19
C PRO A 82 -5.45 -10.45 -14.48
N GLN A 83 -4.34 -10.08 -15.13
CA GLN A 83 -3.40 -9.11 -14.60
C GLN A 83 -3.61 -7.76 -15.31
N ILE A 84 -3.78 -6.72 -14.51
CA ILE A 84 -3.93 -5.36 -14.98
C ILE A 84 -2.57 -4.67 -14.96
N ASP A 85 -2.19 -4.03 -16.05
CA ASP A 85 -0.99 -3.21 -16.09
C ASP A 85 -1.14 -2.03 -15.11
N PHE A 86 -0.21 -1.91 -14.16
CA PHE A 86 -0.23 -0.88 -13.12
C PHE A 86 -0.16 0.54 -13.69
N SER A 87 0.64 0.74 -14.73
CA SER A 87 0.92 2.06 -15.32
C SER A 87 -0.01 2.40 -16.50
N ASN A 88 -0.61 1.37 -17.12
CA ASN A 88 -1.47 1.54 -18.29
C ASN A 88 -2.62 0.53 -18.27
N PRO A 89 -3.58 0.68 -17.35
CA PRO A 89 -4.71 -0.24 -17.22
C PRO A 89 -5.58 -0.24 -18.48
N ASP A 90 -5.84 -1.44 -19.03
CA ASP A 90 -6.72 -1.62 -20.18
C ASP A 90 -8.19 -1.57 -19.76
N ALA A 91 -8.87 -0.48 -20.15
CA ALA A 91 -10.26 -0.24 -19.78
C ALA A 91 -11.21 -1.30 -20.38
N GLU A 92 -10.96 -1.81 -21.59
CA GLU A 92 -11.83 -2.82 -22.23
C GLU A 92 -11.78 -4.13 -21.44
N THR A 93 -10.59 -4.57 -21.04
CA THR A 93 -10.41 -5.75 -20.19
C THR A 93 -11.12 -5.58 -18.85
N ILE A 94 -10.95 -4.43 -18.18
CA ILE A 94 -11.58 -4.16 -16.87
C ILE A 94 -13.11 -4.17 -17.00
N ILE A 95 -13.67 -3.46 -17.98
CA ILE A 95 -15.12 -3.41 -18.23
C ILE A 95 -15.67 -4.82 -18.56
N GLY A 96 -14.93 -5.59 -19.36
CA GLY A 96 -15.30 -6.95 -19.76
C GLY A 96 -15.37 -7.96 -18.61
N LEU A 97 -14.71 -7.70 -17.49
CA LEU A 97 -14.77 -8.52 -16.26
C LEU A 97 -16.03 -8.22 -15.41
N GLU A 98 -16.75 -7.14 -15.72
CA GLU A 98 -17.95 -6.70 -14.99
C GLU A 98 -17.75 -6.66 -13.48
N PRO A 99 -16.75 -5.92 -12.96
CA PRO A 99 -16.53 -5.80 -11.52
C PRO A 99 -17.63 -4.95 -10.86
N ASP A 100 -17.87 -5.24 -9.59
CA ASP A 100 -18.73 -4.38 -8.75
C ASP A 100 -17.99 -3.10 -8.34
N ILE A 101 -16.65 -3.16 -8.27
CA ILE A 101 -15.79 -2.04 -7.89
C ILE A 101 -14.35 -2.25 -8.37
N VAL A 102 -13.69 -1.14 -8.68
CA VAL A 102 -12.24 -1.06 -8.88
C VAL A 102 -11.65 -0.26 -7.71
N ILE A 103 -10.67 -0.85 -7.00
CA ILE A 103 -9.88 -0.19 -5.97
C ILE A 103 -8.54 0.19 -6.58
N ALA A 104 -8.42 1.47 -6.94
CA ALA A 104 -7.27 2.02 -7.64
C ALA A 104 -6.28 2.70 -6.67
N SER A 105 -5.06 2.91 -7.13
CA SER A 105 -4.04 3.67 -6.40
C SER A 105 -3.82 5.02 -7.05
N GLY A 106 -3.52 6.04 -6.25
CA GLY A 106 -3.06 7.33 -6.74
C GLY A 106 -1.81 7.21 -7.63
N HIS A 107 -0.97 6.22 -7.40
CA HIS A 107 0.19 5.91 -8.25
C HIS A 107 -0.18 5.52 -9.68
N ASN A 108 -1.36 4.94 -9.93
CA ASN A 108 -1.80 4.60 -11.29
C ASN A 108 -1.96 5.84 -12.18
N LYS A 109 -2.10 7.03 -11.58
CA LYS A 109 -2.19 8.32 -12.28
C LYS A 109 -0.83 8.95 -12.59
N THR A 110 0.26 8.41 -12.03
CA THR A 110 1.59 9.01 -12.16
C THR A 110 2.06 8.96 -13.60
N GLY A 111 2.42 10.13 -14.14
CA GLY A 111 2.89 10.29 -15.53
C GLY A 111 1.77 10.37 -16.59
N SER A 112 0.50 10.21 -16.20
CA SER A 112 -0.66 10.33 -17.08
C SER A 112 -1.16 11.78 -17.13
N THR A 113 -1.59 12.23 -18.31
CA THR A 113 -2.23 13.54 -18.51
C THR A 113 -3.73 13.50 -18.21
N GLU A 114 -4.33 12.30 -18.26
CA GLU A 114 -5.73 12.04 -17.97
C GLU A 114 -5.83 10.87 -16.99
N ASP A 115 -6.96 10.79 -16.28
CA ASP A 115 -7.24 9.67 -15.38
C ASP A 115 -7.37 8.37 -16.18
N PRO A 116 -6.50 7.35 -15.95
CA PRO A 116 -6.52 6.11 -16.71
C PRO A 116 -7.80 5.28 -16.48
N PHE A 117 -8.54 5.53 -15.39
CA PHE A 117 -9.79 4.84 -15.08
C PHE A 117 -11.05 5.61 -15.47
N LYS A 118 -10.93 6.76 -16.14
CA LYS A 118 -12.05 7.60 -16.56
C LYS A 118 -13.08 6.83 -17.40
N ALA A 119 -12.62 6.08 -18.40
CA ALA A 119 -13.51 5.30 -19.27
C ALA A 119 -14.29 4.21 -18.50
N ILE A 120 -13.70 3.65 -17.44
CA ILE A 120 -14.31 2.65 -16.57
C ILE A 120 -15.42 3.30 -15.74
N SER A 121 -15.15 4.47 -15.15
CA SER A 121 -16.15 5.24 -14.41
C SER A 121 -17.30 5.70 -15.32
N GLU A 122 -17.02 6.14 -16.55
CA GLU A 122 -18.03 6.50 -17.56
C GLU A 122 -18.87 5.31 -18.02
N ALA A 123 -18.34 4.09 -17.96
CA ALA A 123 -19.09 2.85 -18.18
C ALA A 123 -19.99 2.45 -16.98
N GLY A 124 -19.97 3.25 -15.90
CA GLY A 124 -20.82 3.03 -14.72
C GLY A 124 -20.22 2.09 -13.68
N ILE A 125 -18.95 1.71 -13.79
CA ILE A 125 -18.23 0.90 -12.80
C ILE A 125 -17.62 1.84 -11.75
N PRO A 126 -17.92 1.66 -10.45
CA PRO A 126 -17.34 2.47 -9.40
C PRO A 126 -15.82 2.29 -9.32
N VAL A 127 -15.10 3.41 -9.29
CA VAL A 127 -13.66 3.44 -9.04
C VAL A 127 -13.42 4.27 -7.79
N VAL A 128 -12.74 3.70 -6.79
CA VAL A 128 -12.30 4.41 -5.58
C VAL A 128 -10.79 4.47 -5.56
N TYR A 129 -10.24 5.62 -5.18
CA TYR A 129 -8.80 5.84 -5.12
C TYR A 129 -8.27 5.80 -3.71
N ILE A 130 -7.15 5.07 -3.57
CA ILE A 130 -6.28 5.09 -2.39
C ILE A 130 -5.05 5.92 -2.76
N PRO A 131 -4.72 7.00 -2.04
CA PRO A 131 -3.54 7.82 -2.31
C PRO A 131 -2.26 7.04 -2.06
N SER A 132 -1.13 7.61 -2.48
CA SER A 132 0.18 7.16 -2.00
C SER A 132 0.37 7.72 -0.60
N SER A 133 0.07 6.92 0.42
CA SER A 133 0.22 7.40 1.80
C SER A 133 1.67 7.68 2.15
N ASP A 134 1.90 8.85 2.74
CA ASP A 134 3.19 9.40 3.14
C ASP A 134 3.53 9.17 4.62
N SER A 135 2.63 8.54 5.36
CA SER A 135 2.74 8.31 6.79
C SER A 135 2.09 7.00 7.23
N ILE A 136 2.49 6.48 8.38
CA ILE A 136 1.88 5.29 9.01
C ILE A 136 0.39 5.55 9.35
N ASP A 137 0.06 6.74 9.81
CA ASP A 137 -1.35 7.13 10.05
C ASP A 137 -2.17 7.16 8.74
N GLY A 138 -1.55 7.61 7.64
CA GLY A 138 -2.16 7.53 6.30
C GLY A 138 -2.49 6.10 5.90
N ILE A 139 -1.57 5.16 6.14
CA ILE A 139 -1.77 3.72 5.87
C ILE A 139 -2.92 3.15 6.71
N TYR A 140 -3.03 3.51 8.00
CA TYR A 140 -4.19 3.11 8.81
C TYR A 140 -5.52 3.58 8.21
N LYS A 141 -5.57 4.83 7.75
CA LYS A 141 -6.78 5.40 7.11
C LYS A 141 -7.11 4.71 5.78
N ASP A 142 -6.10 4.28 5.03
CA ASP A 142 -6.30 3.54 3.78
C ASP A 142 -6.90 2.16 4.06
N ILE A 143 -6.38 1.44 5.05
CA ILE A 143 -6.92 0.14 5.49
C ILE A 143 -8.36 0.29 6.01
N GLU A 144 -8.62 1.32 6.83
CA GLU A 144 -9.96 1.62 7.35
C GLU A 144 -10.95 1.87 6.22
N PHE A 145 -10.55 2.68 5.23
CA PHE A 145 -11.39 3.00 4.08
C PHE A 145 -11.66 1.77 3.20
N ILE A 146 -10.63 0.98 2.85
CA ILE A 146 -10.82 -0.25 2.08
C ILE A 146 -11.78 -1.18 2.82
N ALA A 147 -11.57 -1.40 4.12
CA ALA A 147 -12.43 -2.24 4.95
C ALA A 147 -13.88 -1.70 5.02
N GLU A 148 -14.06 -0.38 5.04
CA GLU A 148 -15.38 0.23 4.94
C GLU A 148 -16.05 -0.06 3.60
N VAL A 149 -15.33 0.18 2.50
CA VAL A 149 -15.83 -0.03 1.13
C VAL A 149 -16.31 -1.47 0.94
N VAL A 150 -15.55 -2.45 1.42
CA VAL A 150 -15.86 -3.88 1.24
C VAL A 150 -16.72 -4.48 2.36
N ASN A 151 -17.23 -3.66 3.31
CA ASN A 151 -18.06 -4.07 4.46
C ASN A 151 -17.36 -4.97 5.50
N GLU A 152 -16.04 -4.85 5.64
CA GLU A 152 -15.21 -5.60 6.61
C GLU A 152 -14.63 -4.72 7.72
N LYS A 153 -15.38 -3.68 8.18
CA LYS A 153 -14.92 -2.69 9.18
C LYS A 153 -14.33 -3.32 10.45
N SER A 154 -14.94 -4.38 10.97
CA SER A 154 -14.43 -5.06 12.18
C SER A 154 -13.05 -5.62 11.97
N LYS A 155 -12.84 -6.29 10.85
CA LYS A 155 -11.56 -6.92 10.52
C LYS A 155 -10.49 -5.89 10.18
N GLY A 156 -10.88 -4.81 9.45
CA GLY A 156 -10.01 -3.67 9.24
C GLY A 156 -9.53 -3.04 10.55
N LYS A 157 -10.44 -2.89 11.53
CA LYS A 157 -10.08 -2.39 12.86
C LYS A 157 -9.12 -3.32 13.59
N GLU A 158 -9.32 -4.64 13.54
CA GLU A 158 -8.40 -5.61 14.16
C GLU A 158 -6.99 -5.51 13.55
N ILE A 159 -6.88 -5.40 12.24
CA ILE A 159 -5.59 -5.21 11.53
C ILE A 159 -4.92 -3.92 12.01
N ILE A 160 -5.66 -2.81 12.04
CA ILE A 160 -5.11 -1.51 12.45
C ILE A 160 -4.70 -1.52 13.93
N ASP A 161 -5.50 -2.12 14.81
CA ASP A 161 -5.17 -2.20 16.24
C ASP A 161 -3.90 -3.03 16.48
N ASP A 162 -3.72 -4.14 15.75
CA ASP A 162 -2.50 -4.95 15.80
C ASP A 162 -1.28 -4.20 15.27
N MET A 163 -1.41 -3.51 14.13
CA MET A 163 -0.35 -2.65 13.60
C MET A 163 0.07 -1.58 14.62
N LYS A 164 -0.91 -0.86 15.20
CA LYS A 164 -0.65 0.20 16.19
C LYS A 164 0.10 -0.35 17.40
N ALA A 165 -0.35 -1.49 17.94
CA ALA A 165 0.32 -2.10 19.09
C ALA A 165 1.80 -2.40 18.80
N GLN A 166 2.10 -2.93 17.62
CA GLN A 166 3.48 -3.25 17.21
C GLN A 166 4.31 -1.99 16.95
N VAL A 167 3.75 -0.98 16.29
CA VAL A 167 4.42 0.30 16.06
C VAL A 167 4.71 1.03 17.37
N ASP A 168 3.73 1.05 18.30
CA ASP A 168 3.88 1.68 19.62
C ASP A 168 4.97 0.98 20.47
N GLU A 169 5.06 -0.36 20.40
CA GLU A 169 6.12 -1.12 21.08
C GLU A 169 7.50 -0.72 20.55
N ILE A 170 7.68 -0.68 19.23
CA ILE A 170 8.96 -0.29 18.62
C ILE A 170 9.30 1.16 18.96
N LYS A 171 8.31 2.06 18.83
CA LYS A 171 8.48 3.46 19.14
C LYS A 171 8.87 3.71 20.60
N ALA A 172 8.26 3.00 21.55
CA ALA A 172 8.58 3.12 22.97
C ALA A 172 10.05 2.78 23.25
N ILE A 173 10.64 1.83 22.51
CA ILE A 173 12.06 1.52 22.58
C ILE A 173 12.88 2.63 21.91
N GLY A 174 12.51 3.02 20.67
CA GLY A 174 13.20 4.06 19.91
C GLY A 174 13.31 5.39 20.66
N ASP A 175 12.26 5.77 21.39
CA ASP A 175 12.22 6.99 22.21
C ASP A 175 13.23 6.96 23.37
N THR A 176 13.78 5.79 23.73
CA THR A 176 14.83 5.66 24.78
C THR A 176 16.25 5.80 24.25
N ILE A 177 16.43 5.78 22.93
CA ILE A 177 17.77 5.81 22.30
C ILE A 177 18.30 7.23 22.28
N ALA A 178 19.37 7.46 23.06
CA ALA A 178 19.98 8.77 23.19
C ALA A 178 20.98 9.07 22.06
N ASP A 179 21.79 8.08 21.69
CA ASP A 179 22.81 8.21 20.64
C ASP A 179 22.25 7.63 19.33
N LYS A 180 21.63 8.51 18.54
CA LYS A 180 20.96 8.14 17.32
C LYS A 180 21.94 7.85 16.21
N LYS A 181 21.84 6.68 15.58
CA LYS A 181 22.59 6.35 14.37
C LYS A 181 22.00 7.06 13.16
N SER A 182 22.88 7.51 12.26
CA SER A 182 22.52 8.06 10.96
C SER A 182 22.32 6.92 9.93
N VAL A 183 21.19 6.95 9.21
CA VAL A 183 20.80 5.91 8.28
C VAL A 183 20.67 6.46 6.86
N TYR A 184 21.28 5.79 5.90
CA TYR A 184 20.99 5.90 4.49
C TYR A 184 20.13 4.71 4.06
N PHE A 185 18.97 4.98 3.46
CA PHE A 185 18.13 3.94 2.87
C PHE A 185 18.20 4.02 1.35
N GLU A 186 18.70 2.98 0.71
CA GLU A 186 18.81 2.88 -0.75
C GLU A 186 17.65 2.07 -1.34
N ILE A 187 16.82 2.73 -2.17
CA ILE A 187 15.71 2.09 -2.88
C ILE A 187 16.19 1.53 -4.22
N SER A 188 16.97 2.32 -4.95
CA SER A 188 17.58 1.91 -6.21
C SER A 188 19.08 2.11 -6.18
N PRO A 189 19.85 1.15 -6.71
CA PRO A 189 21.32 1.20 -6.73
C PRO A 189 21.84 2.12 -7.85
N VAL A 190 23.17 2.27 -7.87
CA VAL A 190 23.85 2.92 -8.99
C VAL A 190 23.47 2.26 -10.32
N PRO A 191 23.37 3.00 -11.42
CA PRO A 191 23.70 4.42 -11.57
C PRO A 191 22.54 5.37 -11.24
N TYR A 192 21.37 4.84 -10.90
CA TYR A 192 20.12 5.61 -10.68
C TYR A 192 19.73 5.58 -9.22
N LEU A 193 20.62 6.07 -8.35
CA LEU A 193 20.37 6.11 -6.91
C LEU A 193 19.04 6.78 -6.60
N SER A 194 18.21 6.13 -5.79
CA SER A 194 17.01 6.73 -5.23
C SER A 194 16.88 6.46 -3.73
N SER A 195 16.32 7.42 -3.04
CA SER A 195 16.11 7.45 -1.59
C SER A 195 14.93 8.37 -1.27
N PHE A 196 14.82 8.80 -0.04
CA PHE A 196 13.74 9.67 0.42
C PHE A 196 14.21 10.60 1.54
N GLY A 197 13.49 11.69 1.70
CA GLY A 197 13.56 12.60 2.82
C GLY A 197 12.29 12.54 3.68
N LYS A 198 12.02 13.64 4.41
CA LYS A 198 10.79 13.82 5.18
C LYS A 198 9.54 13.70 4.28
N SER A 199 8.37 13.66 4.89
CA SER A 199 7.08 13.49 4.19
C SER A 199 6.99 12.17 3.42
N THR A 200 7.59 11.09 3.98
CA THR A 200 7.44 9.72 3.52
C THR A 200 7.28 8.77 4.71
N PHE A 201 6.48 7.72 4.57
CA PHE A 201 6.31 6.73 5.64
C PHE A 201 7.63 6.02 5.98
N LEU A 202 8.55 5.88 5.02
CA LEU A 202 9.88 5.29 5.27
C LEU A 202 10.73 6.18 6.18
N ASN A 203 10.67 7.51 6.01
CA ASN A 203 11.35 8.42 6.93
C ASN A 203 10.74 8.33 8.34
N GLU A 204 9.41 8.29 8.45
CA GLU A 204 8.73 8.09 9.72
C GLU A 204 9.16 6.77 10.39
N MET A 205 9.34 5.69 9.63
CA MET A 205 9.84 4.41 10.13
C MET A 205 11.26 4.54 10.70
N ILE A 206 12.17 5.27 10.05
CA ILE A 206 13.53 5.55 10.57
C ILE A 206 13.44 6.32 11.90
N GLU A 207 12.54 7.29 12.01
CA GLU A 207 12.33 8.07 13.24
C GLU A 207 11.74 7.21 14.37
N ILE A 208 10.74 6.36 14.05
CA ILE A 208 10.10 5.46 15.01
C ILE A 208 11.11 4.50 15.66
N ILE A 209 12.07 3.98 14.93
CA ILE A 209 13.09 3.10 15.48
C ILE A 209 14.17 3.85 16.29
N GLY A 210 14.10 5.18 16.40
CA GLY A 210 15.05 6.01 17.14
C GLY A 210 16.30 6.42 16.34
N ALA A 211 16.29 6.31 15.00
CA ALA A 211 17.39 6.68 14.13
C ALA A 211 17.14 8.03 13.42
N GLU A 212 18.12 8.48 12.64
CA GLU A 212 18.04 9.70 11.83
C GLU A 212 18.35 9.40 10.36
N ASN A 213 17.44 9.83 9.47
CA ASN A 213 17.68 9.74 8.04
C ASN A 213 18.69 10.84 7.62
N ILE A 214 19.77 10.48 6.91
CA ILE A 214 20.77 11.45 6.42
C ILE A 214 20.14 12.51 5.49
N PHE A 215 18.98 12.22 4.90
CA PHE A 215 18.25 13.13 4.02
C PHE A 215 16.96 13.69 4.64
N ALA A 216 16.80 13.69 5.97
CA ALA A 216 15.61 14.20 6.67
C ALA A 216 15.29 15.68 6.36
N ASN A 217 16.22 16.46 5.83
CA ASN A 217 16.01 17.85 5.42
C ASN A 217 15.43 17.99 4.01
N GLU A 218 15.56 16.96 3.17
CA GLU A 218 14.95 16.89 1.85
C GLU A 218 13.47 16.54 1.96
N ASP A 219 12.68 16.77 0.91
CA ASP A 219 11.25 16.49 0.91
C ASP A 219 10.88 15.42 -0.11
N GLY A 220 10.12 14.42 0.32
CA GLY A 220 9.60 13.36 -0.54
C GLY A 220 10.69 12.42 -1.09
N TRP A 221 10.44 11.90 -2.28
CA TRP A 221 11.34 10.97 -2.97
C TRP A 221 12.46 11.74 -3.68
N ILE A 222 13.70 11.30 -3.53
CA ILE A 222 14.90 12.00 -4.02
C ILE A 222 15.81 11.07 -4.81
N SER A 223 16.66 11.67 -5.64
CA SER A 223 17.76 10.98 -6.35
C SER A 223 19.09 11.59 -5.92
N PRO A 224 19.67 11.11 -4.80
CA PRO A 224 20.92 11.67 -4.28
C PRO A 224 22.11 11.32 -5.18
N THR A 225 23.18 12.12 -5.10
CA THR A 225 24.44 11.76 -5.70
C THR A 225 25.28 10.87 -4.76
N ALA A 226 26.19 10.08 -5.32
CA ALA A 226 27.10 9.27 -4.51
C ALA A 226 27.96 10.13 -3.56
N GLU A 227 28.36 11.32 -4.01
CA GLU A 227 29.12 12.28 -3.21
C GLU A 227 28.33 12.75 -1.99
N ALA A 228 27.05 13.05 -2.14
CA ALA A 228 26.19 13.48 -1.02
C ALA A 228 26.08 12.39 0.06
N ILE A 229 26.03 11.11 -0.34
CA ILE A 229 26.01 9.98 0.59
C ILE A 229 27.35 9.82 1.29
N ILE A 230 28.46 9.94 0.56
CA ILE A 230 29.83 9.88 1.11
C ILE A 230 30.06 11.00 2.11
N ASP A 231 29.65 12.23 1.78
CA ASP A 231 29.81 13.40 2.64
C ASP A 231 28.96 13.31 3.91
N ALA A 232 27.75 12.74 3.81
CA ALA A 232 26.88 12.48 4.96
C ALA A 232 27.39 11.38 5.88
N ASN A 233 28.23 10.47 5.36
CA ASN A 233 28.92 9.41 6.08
C ASN A 233 28.02 8.60 7.03
N PRO A 234 26.97 7.92 6.55
CA PRO A 234 26.01 7.22 7.39
C PRO A 234 26.63 6.11 8.25
N ASP A 235 26.08 5.90 9.44
CA ASP A 235 26.47 4.83 10.34
C ASP A 235 25.91 3.48 9.90
N VAL A 236 24.75 3.48 9.25
CA VAL A 236 24.06 2.29 8.74
C VAL A 236 23.56 2.56 7.32
N ILE A 237 23.66 1.56 6.45
CA ILE A 237 23.02 1.54 5.14
C ILE A 237 21.98 0.42 5.10
N ILE A 238 20.77 0.75 4.72
CA ILE A 238 19.67 -0.19 4.47
C ILE A 238 19.35 -0.18 2.99
N THR A 239 19.06 -1.34 2.41
CA THR A 239 18.51 -1.44 1.05
C THR A 239 17.36 -2.42 1.00
N ASN A 240 16.48 -2.26 0.04
CA ASN A 240 15.41 -3.22 -0.28
C ASN A 240 15.53 -3.78 -1.70
N ALA A 241 16.70 -3.68 -2.32
CA ALA A 241 16.95 -4.11 -3.70
C ALA A 241 17.09 -5.65 -3.84
N GLU A 242 16.13 -6.41 -3.31
CA GLU A 242 16.10 -7.90 -3.33
C GLU A 242 16.16 -8.51 -4.73
N TYR A 243 15.85 -7.74 -5.77
CA TYR A 243 15.97 -8.20 -7.17
C TYR A 243 17.43 -8.39 -7.63
N MET A 244 18.39 -7.95 -6.84
CA MET A 244 19.83 -8.17 -7.05
C MET A 244 20.26 -9.44 -6.33
N GLU A 245 21.22 -10.19 -6.91
CA GLU A 245 21.76 -11.42 -6.31
C GLU A 245 22.46 -11.16 -4.95
N ASN A 246 23.16 -10.01 -4.83
CA ASN A 246 23.89 -9.66 -3.62
C ASN A 246 23.91 -8.13 -3.41
N PRO A 247 22.78 -7.50 -3.04
CA PRO A 247 22.70 -6.03 -2.96
C PRO A 247 23.64 -5.44 -1.89
N THR A 248 23.75 -6.08 -0.73
CA THR A 248 24.65 -5.59 0.33
C THR A 248 26.14 -5.71 -0.04
N GLY A 249 26.51 -6.76 -0.75
CA GLY A 249 27.87 -6.96 -1.25
C GLY A 249 28.22 -5.96 -2.36
N GLU A 250 27.26 -5.64 -3.23
CA GLU A 250 27.43 -4.61 -4.25
C GLU A 250 27.74 -3.26 -3.60
N ILE A 251 26.91 -2.83 -2.64
CA ILE A 251 27.10 -1.57 -1.89
C ILE A 251 28.49 -1.53 -1.24
N LYS A 252 28.88 -2.61 -0.56
CA LYS A 252 30.19 -2.70 0.14
C LYS A 252 31.37 -2.67 -0.82
N SER A 253 31.21 -3.00 -2.09
CA SER A 253 32.27 -3.05 -3.10
C SER A 253 32.41 -1.77 -3.94
N ARG A 254 31.60 -0.76 -3.71
CA ARG A 254 31.61 0.49 -4.48
C ARG A 254 32.89 1.27 -4.27
N ASN A 255 33.47 1.74 -5.38
CA ASN A 255 34.64 2.60 -5.33
C ASN A 255 34.34 3.91 -4.58
N ALA A 256 35.28 4.39 -3.79
CA ALA A 256 35.22 5.58 -2.94
C ALA A 256 34.24 5.51 -1.74
N TRP A 257 33.53 4.39 -1.54
CA TRP A 257 32.66 4.18 -0.38
C TRP A 257 33.37 3.52 0.80
N GLU A 258 34.57 3.04 0.63
CA GLU A 258 35.36 2.32 1.64
C GLU A 258 35.59 3.11 2.94
N ASN A 259 35.40 4.43 2.89
CA ASN A 259 35.57 5.30 4.07
C ASN A 259 34.25 5.63 4.79
N ILE A 260 33.10 5.25 4.26
CA ILE A 260 31.78 5.41 4.93
C ILE A 260 31.76 4.54 6.20
N ASN A 261 31.26 5.08 7.31
CA ASN A 261 31.17 4.37 8.59
C ASN A 261 30.45 3.03 8.46
N ALA A 262 29.29 3.00 7.80
CA ALA A 262 28.53 1.79 7.55
C ALA A 262 29.35 0.70 6.84
N ILE A 263 30.20 1.06 5.88
CA ILE A 263 31.03 0.11 5.15
C ILE A 263 32.15 -0.42 6.04
N LYS A 264 32.89 0.47 6.74
CA LYS A 264 33.96 0.10 7.66
C LYS A 264 33.52 -0.84 8.76
N ASN A 265 32.31 -0.59 9.29
CA ASN A 265 31.77 -1.34 10.42
C ASN A 265 30.92 -2.54 9.97
N ASN A 266 30.77 -2.77 8.66
CA ASN A 266 29.93 -3.82 8.07
C ASN A 266 28.42 -3.68 8.39
N GLU A 267 27.94 -2.45 8.60
CA GLU A 267 26.58 -2.08 8.94
C GLU A 267 25.74 -1.82 7.66
N VAL A 268 25.64 -2.82 6.81
CA VAL A 268 24.87 -2.75 5.54
C VAL A 268 23.88 -3.91 5.51
N TYR A 269 22.59 -3.59 5.45
CA TYR A 269 21.49 -4.53 5.66
C TYR A 269 20.49 -4.54 4.52
N LEU A 270 19.88 -5.69 4.27
CA LEU A 270 18.76 -5.89 3.37
C LEU A 270 17.49 -6.05 4.18
N VAL A 271 16.42 -5.33 3.79
CA VAL A 271 15.09 -5.49 4.33
C VAL A 271 14.12 -5.96 3.23
N ASP A 272 13.00 -6.55 3.63
CA ASP A 272 11.97 -7.02 2.73
C ASP A 272 11.49 -5.91 1.78
N LYS A 273 11.65 -6.14 0.48
CA LYS A 273 11.29 -5.17 -0.56
C LYS A 273 9.80 -4.83 -0.53
N ASN A 274 8.95 -5.82 -0.43
CA ASN A 274 7.50 -5.62 -0.52
C ASN A 274 6.98 -4.89 0.72
N ALA A 275 7.40 -5.32 1.90
CA ALA A 275 7.01 -4.70 3.15
C ALA A 275 7.49 -3.25 3.29
N SER A 276 8.65 -2.89 2.70
CA SER A 276 9.17 -1.52 2.72
C SER A 276 8.69 -0.64 1.54
N SER A 277 8.09 -1.23 0.50
CA SER A 277 7.65 -0.47 -0.69
C SER A 277 6.14 -0.36 -0.82
N ARG A 278 5.37 -1.19 -0.11
CA ARG A 278 3.92 -1.27 -0.23
C ARG A 278 3.26 -0.71 1.04
N PRO A 279 2.57 0.44 0.98
CA PRO A 279 1.85 1.01 2.12
C PRO A 279 0.62 0.15 2.45
N SER A 280 0.83 -0.93 3.21
CA SER A 280 -0.15 -1.90 3.69
C SER A 280 0.11 -2.27 5.14
N GLN A 281 -0.62 -3.25 5.70
CA GLN A 281 -0.35 -3.79 7.01
C GLN A 281 1.05 -4.40 7.16
N ASN A 282 1.69 -4.75 6.05
CA ASN A 282 3.01 -5.39 6.04
C ASN A 282 4.17 -4.43 6.35
N VAL A 283 3.94 -3.11 6.34
CA VAL A 283 5.00 -2.13 6.70
C VAL A 283 5.59 -2.38 8.09
N VAL A 284 4.81 -2.99 9.01
CA VAL A 284 5.28 -3.36 10.35
C VAL A 284 6.41 -4.40 10.29
N LYS A 285 6.38 -5.32 9.31
CA LYS A 285 7.47 -6.27 9.08
C LYS A 285 8.77 -5.55 8.74
N ALA A 286 8.73 -4.60 7.79
CA ALA A 286 9.90 -3.80 7.43
C ALA A 286 10.38 -2.94 8.60
N LEU A 287 9.47 -2.34 9.37
CA LEU A 287 9.79 -1.56 10.57
C LEU A 287 10.58 -2.38 11.60
N LYS A 288 10.16 -3.62 11.86
CA LYS A 288 10.88 -4.54 12.75
C LYS A 288 12.28 -4.89 12.22
N GLN A 289 12.36 -5.23 10.93
CA GLN A 289 13.66 -5.53 10.30
C GLN A 289 14.62 -4.34 10.37
N MET A 290 14.12 -3.12 10.14
CA MET A 290 14.91 -1.91 10.27
C MET A 290 15.37 -1.69 11.73
N ALA A 291 14.49 -1.87 12.70
CA ALA A 291 14.78 -1.75 14.12
C ALA A 291 15.89 -2.73 14.55
N GLU A 292 15.77 -4.00 14.20
CA GLU A 292 16.75 -5.06 14.48
C GLU A 292 18.09 -4.81 13.76
N ALA A 293 18.05 -4.33 12.51
CA ALA A 293 19.25 -4.03 11.74
C ALA A 293 20.04 -2.85 12.32
N VAL A 294 19.33 -1.79 12.73
CA VAL A 294 20.00 -0.55 13.20
C VAL A 294 20.44 -0.67 14.67
N TYR A 295 19.62 -1.31 15.50
CA TYR A 295 19.84 -1.39 16.96
C TYR A 295 19.56 -2.79 17.50
N PRO A 296 20.31 -3.82 17.08
CA PRO A 296 20.09 -5.20 17.53
C PRO A 296 20.10 -5.33 19.05
N GLU A 297 20.94 -4.57 19.75
CA GLU A 297 21.04 -4.59 21.21
C GLU A 297 19.78 -4.13 21.97
N TYR A 298 18.89 -3.40 21.30
CA TYR A 298 17.62 -2.93 21.87
C TYR A 298 16.44 -3.77 21.43
N TYR A 299 16.45 -4.30 20.20
CA TYR A 299 15.30 -4.93 19.57
C TYR A 299 15.40 -6.46 19.42
N GLU A 300 16.60 -7.06 19.38
CA GLU A 300 16.76 -8.52 19.45
C GLU A 300 16.59 -9.00 20.90
N LYS A 301 15.51 -9.72 21.19
CA LYS A 301 15.25 -10.36 22.49
C LYS A 301 14.99 -11.83 22.35
#